data_af17834b9a15898f6702c1289536b587
#
_entry.id   af17834b9a15898f6702c1289536b587
#
_cell.length_a   1.000
_cell.length_b   1.000
_cell.length_c   1.000
_cell.angle_alpha   90.00
_cell.angle_beta   90.00
_cell.angle_gamma   90.00
#
_symmetry.space_group_name_H-M   'P 1'
#
loop_
_entity.id
_entity.type
_entity.pdbx_description
1 polymer ?
#
loop_
_entity_poly.entity_id
_entity_poly.type
_entity_poly.pdbx_seq_one_letter_code
_entity_poly.pdbx_strand_id
1 'polypeptide(L)'
;MSTHTVPIDHSFTPKHALLADQIGNEVYSSHYAERKAYRLIIGCGAFLLCGSMWLNFSLAHRPIANRYIRIDEMGRAQAIQYTDLKYSPREGEVRTYLTDWANYRYTISRDVIAKKYPLNYYFLAGPLASRLMGADNQNHLVSQVAGGQVESSDVQVRNVTITSMAEETVQGVTIARGTALLTFDKIFSEEHSREPRTEHWLASVTYYLNPKQVSDQSRIYPQYEFINPLGLTITEFHENRVSVDAATPGVNPNGIAQPATGATR
;
A
#
# COMPACT_ATOMS: atom_id res chain seq x y z
N MET A 1 28.55 -47.66 -96.23
CA MET A 1 28.14 -46.97 -95.01
C MET A 1 26.65 -46.71 -95.11
N SER A 2 25.83 -47.56 -94.53
CA SER A 2 24.36 -47.44 -94.60
C SER A 2 23.89 -46.77 -93.33
N THR A 3 23.33 -45.57 -93.48
CA THR A 3 22.68 -44.85 -92.38
C THR A 3 21.25 -45.35 -92.18
N HIS A 4 21.05 -46.12 -91.06
CA HIS A 4 19.74 -46.48 -90.64
C HIS A 4 19.04 -45.31 -89.95
N THR A 5 18.10 -44.69 -90.67
CA THR A 5 17.12 -43.77 -90.06
C THR A 5 16.04 -44.59 -89.39
N VAL A 6 15.95 -44.50 -88.03
CA VAL A 6 14.86 -45.03 -87.27
C VAL A 6 13.66 -44.13 -87.48
N PRO A 7 12.51 -44.62 -87.87
CA PRO A 7 11.29 -43.81 -87.98
C PRO A 7 10.80 -43.45 -86.56
N ILE A 8 10.70 -42.16 -86.29
CA ILE A 8 10.04 -41.68 -85.07
C ILE A 8 8.52 -41.81 -85.24
N ASP A 9 7.97 -42.79 -84.56
CA ASP A 9 6.51 -42.98 -84.52
C ASP A 9 5.81 -41.80 -83.83
N HIS A 10 5.20 -40.95 -84.59
CA HIS A 10 4.43 -39.77 -84.11
C HIS A 10 2.96 -40.11 -83.80
N SER A 11 2.63 -41.36 -83.46
CA SER A 11 1.30 -41.75 -82.98
C SER A 11 1.10 -41.31 -81.49
N PHE A 12 1.34 -40.09 -81.14
CA PHE A 12 0.88 -39.51 -79.88
C PHE A 12 -0.63 -39.31 -80.04
N THR A 13 -1.40 -40.30 -79.59
CA THR A 13 -2.84 -40.25 -79.67
C THR A 13 -3.37 -39.07 -78.84
N PRO A 14 -4.27 -38.24 -79.36
CA PRO A 14 -4.81 -37.10 -78.67
C PRO A 14 -5.44 -37.39 -77.27
N LYS A 15 -5.79 -38.68 -77.05
CA LYS A 15 -6.28 -39.14 -75.73
C LYS A 15 -5.24 -39.06 -74.63
N HIS A 16 -3.97 -39.30 -74.88
CA HIS A 16 -2.91 -39.22 -73.87
C HIS A 16 -2.57 -37.74 -73.49
N ALA A 17 -2.68 -36.86 -74.43
CA ALA A 17 -2.48 -35.40 -74.19
C ALA A 17 -3.61 -34.84 -73.31
N LEU A 18 -4.87 -35.25 -73.57
CA LEU A 18 -6.03 -34.84 -72.75
C LEU A 18 -5.97 -35.43 -71.33
N LEU A 19 -5.53 -36.66 -71.17
CA LEU A 19 -5.32 -37.27 -69.85
C LEU A 19 -4.21 -36.58 -69.06
N ALA A 20 -3.10 -36.23 -69.67
CA ALA A 20 -2.00 -35.53 -69.04
C ALA A 20 -2.41 -34.12 -68.60
N ASP A 21 -3.22 -33.44 -69.37
CA ASP A 21 -3.74 -32.11 -69.05
C ASP A 21 -4.80 -32.15 -67.91
N GLN A 22 -5.64 -33.20 -67.91
CA GLN A 22 -6.57 -33.43 -66.80
C GLN A 22 -5.85 -33.74 -65.47
N ILE A 23 -4.86 -34.62 -65.47
CA ILE A 23 -4.05 -34.94 -64.29
C ILE A 23 -3.28 -33.73 -63.80
N GLY A 24 -2.71 -32.93 -64.71
CA GLY A 24 -2.04 -31.66 -64.41
C GLY A 24 -2.97 -30.66 -63.74
N ASN A 25 -4.19 -30.53 -64.25
CA ASN A 25 -5.17 -29.60 -63.64
C ASN A 25 -5.69 -30.08 -62.28
N GLU A 26 -5.90 -31.41 -62.07
CA GLU A 26 -6.27 -31.96 -60.75
C GLU A 26 -5.19 -31.76 -59.69
N VAL A 27 -3.93 -32.05 -60.04
CA VAL A 27 -2.78 -31.85 -59.16
C VAL A 27 -2.62 -30.34 -58.81
N TYR A 28 -2.77 -29.47 -59.81
CA TYR A 28 -2.66 -28.05 -59.60
C TYR A 28 -3.80 -27.50 -58.73
N SER A 29 -5.02 -27.98 -58.91
CA SER A 29 -6.19 -27.60 -58.13
C SER A 29 -6.08 -28.07 -56.66
N SER A 30 -5.56 -29.27 -56.46
CA SER A 30 -5.33 -29.79 -55.08
C SER A 30 -4.27 -29.00 -54.33
N HIS A 31 -3.14 -28.72 -54.96
CA HIS A 31 -2.09 -27.87 -54.37
C HIS A 31 -2.56 -26.41 -54.12
N TYR A 32 -3.42 -25.91 -54.96
CA TYR A 32 -3.99 -24.57 -54.76
C TYR A 32 -4.97 -24.55 -53.62
N ALA A 33 -5.80 -25.57 -53.46
CA ALA A 33 -6.72 -25.74 -52.34
C ALA A 33 -5.95 -25.92 -51.00
N GLU A 34 -4.90 -26.74 -50.97
CA GLU A 34 -4.03 -26.88 -49.82
C GLU A 34 -3.37 -25.58 -49.40
N ARG A 35 -2.81 -24.84 -50.36
CA ARG A 35 -2.19 -23.49 -50.09
C ARG A 35 -3.20 -22.50 -49.54
N LYS A 36 -4.45 -22.51 -50.00
CA LYS A 36 -5.53 -21.69 -49.42
C LYS A 36 -5.85 -22.10 -47.98
N ALA A 37 -5.97 -23.41 -47.75
CA ALA A 37 -6.22 -23.92 -46.39
C ALA A 37 -5.10 -23.56 -45.43
N TYR A 38 -3.84 -23.71 -45.80
CA TYR A 38 -2.70 -23.29 -44.99
C TYR A 38 -2.69 -21.77 -44.71
N ARG A 39 -2.99 -20.95 -45.70
CA ARG A 39 -3.08 -19.48 -45.49
C ARG A 39 -4.21 -19.11 -44.54
N LEU A 40 -5.34 -19.83 -44.60
CA LEU A 40 -6.48 -19.62 -43.70
C LEU A 40 -6.13 -20.05 -42.28
N ILE A 41 -5.47 -21.20 -42.11
CA ILE A 41 -5.02 -21.69 -40.78
C ILE A 41 -4.00 -20.72 -40.17
N ILE A 42 -3.02 -20.27 -40.95
CA ILE A 42 -2.02 -19.29 -40.50
C ILE A 42 -2.70 -17.97 -40.11
N GLY A 43 -3.65 -17.50 -40.92
CA GLY A 43 -4.41 -16.27 -40.65
C GLY A 43 -5.24 -16.36 -39.37
N CYS A 44 -5.95 -17.49 -39.17
CA CYS A 44 -6.68 -17.76 -37.94
C CYS A 44 -5.75 -17.86 -36.72
N GLY A 45 -4.61 -18.55 -36.85
CA GLY A 45 -3.61 -18.64 -35.80
C GLY A 45 -3.02 -17.28 -35.40
N ALA A 46 -2.68 -16.46 -36.39
CA ALA A 46 -2.18 -15.10 -36.14
C ALA A 46 -3.24 -14.22 -35.45
N PHE A 47 -4.50 -14.33 -35.87
CA PHE A 47 -5.60 -13.59 -35.24
C PHE A 47 -5.80 -14.01 -33.79
N LEU A 48 -5.78 -15.30 -33.48
CA LEU A 48 -5.88 -15.81 -32.11
C LEU A 48 -4.69 -15.35 -31.24
N LEU A 49 -3.48 -15.35 -31.77
CA LEU A 49 -2.31 -14.85 -31.06
C LEU A 49 -2.40 -13.35 -30.78
N CYS A 50 -2.81 -12.55 -31.74
CA CYS A 50 -3.03 -11.12 -31.55
C CYS A 50 -4.13 -10.84 -30.53
N GLY A 51 -5.23 -11.59 -30.57
CA GLY A 51 -6.31 -11.50 -29.60
C GLY A 51 -5.86 -11.88 -28.19
N SER A 52 -5.05 -12.92 -28.06
CA SER A 52 -4.47 -13.35 -26.77
C SER A 52 -3.50 -12.29 -26.22
N MET A 53 -2.63 -11.73 -27.07
CA MET A 53 -1.72 -10.64 -26.65
C MET A 53 -2.51 -9.38 -26.21
N TRP A 54 -3.54 -9.02 -26.95
CA TRP A 54 -4.42 -7.89 -26.57
C TRP A 54 -5.11 -8.12 -25.24
N LEU A 55 -5.65 -9.31 -25.00
CA LEU A 55 -6.27 -9.69 -23.72
C LEU A 55 -5.27 -9.62 -22.57
N ASN A 56 -4.08 -10.18 -22.73
CA ASN A 56 -3.03 -10.13 -21.72
C ASN A 56 -2.59 -8.69 -21.43
N PHE A 57 -2.42 -7.87 -22.46
CA PHE A 57 -2.10 -6.46 -22.30
C PHE A 57 -3.22 -5.71 -21.56
N SER A 58 -4.47 -5.96 -21.92
CA SER A 58 -5.64 -5.36 -21.25
C SER A 58 -5.76 -5.79 -19.79
N LEU A 59 -5.50 -7.08 -19.47
CA LEU A 59 -5.48 -7.56 -18.09
C LEU A 59 -4.33 -6.97 -17.27
N ALA A 60 -3.13 -6.88 -17.85
CA ALA A 60 -1.95 -6.33 -17.17
C ALA A 60 -2.09 -4.83 -16.85
N HIS A 61 -2.89 -4.10 -17.65
CA HIS A 61 -3.14 -2.67 -17.45
C HIS A 61 -4.44 -2.37 -16.70
N ARG A 62 -5.14 -3.38 -16.20
CA ARG A 62 -6.30 -3.12 -15.33
C ARG A 62 -5.80 -2.50 -14.04
N PRO A 63 -6.29 -1.32 -13.65
CA PRO A 63 -5.98 -0.76 -12.34
C PRO A 63 -6.46 -1.76 -11.28
N ILE A 64 -5.58 -2.15 -10.39
CA ILE A 64 -5.93 -2.97 -9.23
C ILE A 64 -6.85 -2.09 -8.37
N ALA A 65 -8.15 -2.33 -8.44
CA ALA A 65 -9.10 -1.68 -7.55
C ALA A 65 -8.97 -2.35 -6.18
N ASN A 66 -8.22 -1.73 -5.29
CA ASN A 66 -8.15 -2.17 -3.90
C ASN A 66 -9.54 -1.99 -3.28
N ARG A 67 -10.15 -3.11 -2.91
CA ARG A 67 -11.43 -3.11 -2.22
C ARG A 67 -11.16 -3.16 -0.73
N TYR A 68 -11.41 -2.06 -0.05
CA TYR A 68 -11.34 -2.02 1.41
C TYR A 68 -12.66 -2.54 1.96
N ILE A 69 -12.55 -3.45 2.92
CA ILE A 69 -13.71 -3.99 3.62
C ILE A 69 -13.77 -3.27 4.96
N ARG A 70 -14.78 -2.45 5.15
CA ARG A 70 -15.11 -1.87 6.45
C ARG A 70 -15.94 -2.87 7.23
N ILE A 71 -15.55 -3.14 8.46
CA ILE A 71 -16.35 -3.93 9.39
C ILE A 71 -17.16 -2.93 10.22
N ASP A 72 -18.48 -2.99 10.10
CA ASP A 72 -19.40 -2.16 10.89
C ASP A 72 -19.39 -2.62 12.35
N GLU A 73 -19.87 -1.76 13.27
CA GLU A 73 -19.97 -2.05 14.72
C GLU A 73 -20.75 -3.34 15.01
N MET A 74 -21.60 -3.78 14.09
CA MET A 74 -22.33 -5.05 14.13
C MET A 74 -21.58 -6.21 13.45
N GLY A 75 -20.30 -6.04 13.08
CA GLY A 75 -19.50 -7.09 12.43
C GLY A 75 -19.85 -7.36 10.97
N ARG A 76 -20.59 -6.49 10.30
CA ARG A 76 -20.93 -6.63 8.89
C ARG A 76 -19.83 -6.05 8.00
N ALA A 77 -19.35 -6.84 7.05
CA ALA A 77 -18.37 -6.41 6.06
C ALA A 77 -19.04 -5.52 5.00
N GLN A 78 -18.59 -4.28 4.86
CA GLN A 78 -19.04 -3.35 3.83
C GLN A 78 -17.88 -3.02 2.89
N ALA A 79 -18.04 -3.29 1.58
CA ALA A 79 -17.06 -2.92 0.58
C ALA A 79 -17.10 -1.40 0.33
N ILE A 80 -15.97 -0.73 0.51
CA ILE A 80 -15.83 0.70 0.24
C ILE A 80 -15.05 0.85 -1.07
N GLN A 81 -15.63 1.56 -2.04
CA GLN A 81 -14.90 1.99 -3.23
C GLN A 81 -14.45 3.44 -3.01
N TYR A 82 -13.15 3.70 -3.12
CA TYR A 82 -12.60 5.06 -2.99
C TYR A 82 -13.12 6.07 -4.03
N THR A 83 -13.82 5.60 -5.06
CA THR A 83 -14.49 6.43 -6.06
C THR A 83 -15.80 7.04 -5.57
N ASP A 84 -16.40 6.50 -4.51
CA ASP A 84 -17.60 7.09 -3.91
C ASP A 84 -17.18 8.18 -2.92
N LEU A 85 -17.08 9.39 -3.43
CA LEU A 85 -16.72 10.65 -2.76
C LEU A 85 -17.65 11.08 -1.60
N LYS A 86 -18.52 10.21 -1.12
CA LYS A 86 -19.42 10.43 0.03
C LYS A 86 -18.94 9.75 1.31
N TYR A 87 -17.67 9.33 1.37
CA TYR A 87 -17.14 8.74 2.57
C TYR A 87 -16.85 9.82 3.62
N SER A 88 -17.70 9.89 4.64
CA SER A 88 -17.42 10.62 5.86
C SER A 88 -16.77 9.66 6.86
N PRO A 89 -15.49 9.83 7.18
CA PRO A 89 -14.82 8.97 8.15
C PRO A 89 -15.45 9.17 9.53
N ARG A 90 -15.68 8.06 10.24
CA ARG A 90 -16.19 8.12 11.61
C ARG A 90 -15.10 8.64 12.54
N GLU A 91 -15.49 9.40 13.56
CA GLU A 91 -14.55 9.88 14.59
C GLU A 91 -13.69 8.75 15.20
N GLY A 92 -14.27 7.56 15.41
CA GLY A 92 -13.55 6.41 15.95
C GLY A 92 -12.37 5.96 15.09
N GLU A 93 -12.51 6.01 13.76
CA GLU A 93 -11.43 5.69 12.83
C GLU A 93 -10.31 6.74 12.91
N VAL A 94 -10.68 8.02 12.94
CA VAL A 94 -9.72 9.11 13.09
C VAL A 94 -8.96 8.99 14.41
N ARG A 95 -9.64 8.67 15.51
CA ARG A 95 -9.02 8.44 16.83
C ARG A 95 -8.00 7.31 16.78
N THR A 96 -8.32 6.20 16.11
CA THR A 96 -7.39 5.07 15.95
C THR A 96 -6.11 5.50 15.24
N TYR A 97 -6.22 6.16 14.08
CA TYR A 97 -5.04 6.57 13.32
C TYR A 97 -4.24 7.70 13.96
N LEU A 98 -4.88 8.59 14.71
CA LEU A 98 -4.16 9.57 15.55
C LEU A 98 -3.42 8.88 16.71
N THR A 99 -4.00 7.82 17.28
CA THR A 99 -3.33 6.99 18.29
C THR A 99 -2.11 6.29 17.70
N ASP A 100 -2.24 5.71 16.49
CA ASP A 100 -1.13 5.06 15.79
C ASP A 100 0.00 6.06 15.48
N TRP A 101 -0.36 7.25 14.98
CA TRP A 101 0.61 8.32 14.76
C TRP A 101 1.35 8.70 16.05
N ALA A 102 0.62 8.89 17.15
CA ALA A 102 1.23 9.23 18.44
C ALA A 102 2.18 8.12 18.92
N ASN A 103 1.79 6.86 18.77
CA ASN A 103 2.65 5.72 19.08
C ASN A 103 3.92 5.71 18.21
N TYR A 104 3.81 5.96 16.89
CA TYR A 104 4.99 6.03 16.03
C TYR A 104 5.89 7.22 16.35
N ARG A 105 5.32 8.36 16.71
CA ARG A 105 6.05 9.62 16.95
C ARG A 105 6.76 9.63 18.30
N TYR A 106 6.09 9.15 19.35
CA TYR A 106 6.53 9.36 20.73
C TYR A 106 7.12 8.11 21.40
N THR A 107 6.96 6.91 20.83
CA THR A 107 7.68 5.73 21.33
C THR A 107 9.14 5.82 20.93
N ILE A 108 9.99 6.14 21.90
CA ILE A 108 11.42 6.27 21.73
C ILE A 108 12.08 5.08 22.43
N SER A 109 12.18 3.95 21.71
CA SER A 109 12.79 2.74 22.25
C SER A 109 13.90 2.25 21.34
N ARG A 110 15.03 1.84 21.94
CA ARG A 110 16.22 1.37 21.24
C ARG A 110 15.92 0.29 20.21
N ASP A 111 15.03 -0.64 20.55
CA ASP A 111 14.77 -1.84 19.74
C ASP A 111 13.90 -1.55 18.53
N VAL A 112 13.06 -0.52 18.59
CA VAL A 112 12.03 -0.27 17.57
C VAL A 112 12.14 1.07 16.87
N ILE A 113 12.99 2.00 17.36
CA ILE A 113 13.10 3.36 16.83
C ILE A 113 13.34 3.38 15.32
N ALA A 114 14.29 2.58 14.84
CA ALA A 114 14.67 2.55 13.43
C ALA A 114 13.53 2.05 12.51
N LYS A 115 12.60 1.25 13.05
CA LYS A 115 11.50 0.64 12.28
C LYS A 115 10.20 1.43 12.40
N LYS A 116 9.85 1.88 13.62
CA LYS A 116 8.55 2.51 13.89
C LYS A 116 8.57 4.02 13.72
N TYR A 117 9.62 4.69 14.16
CA TYR A 117 9.68 6.15 14.13
C TYR A 117 9.51 6.74 12.72
N PRO A 118 10.12 6.21 11.64
CA PRO A 118 9.90 6.73 10.30
C PRO A 118 8.45 6.65 9.81
N LEU A 119 7.62 5.76 10.40
CA LEU A 119 6.22 5.62 10.02
C LEU A 119 5.39 6.86 10.39
N ASN A 120 5.82 7.65 11.38
CA ASN A 120 5.13 8.88 11.74
C ASN A 120 5.06 9.89 10.59
N TYR A 121 6.07 9.91 9.70
CA TYR A 121 6.11 10.86 8.58
C TYR A 121 5.03 10.63 7.53
N TYR A 122 4.48 9.40 7.43
CA TYR A 122 3.35 9.10 6.54
C TYR A 122 2.05 9.82 6.93
N PHE A 123 1.99 10.36 8.15
CA PHE A 123 0.85 11.12 8.66
C PHE A 123 1.06 12.64 8.58
N LEU A 124 2.20 13.11 8.16
CA LEU A 124 2.52 14.53 8.17
C LEU A 124 2.38 15.16 6.78
N ALA A 125 1.93 16.40 6.75
CA ALA A 125 1.98 17.19 5.52
C ALA A 125 3.43 17.36 5.03
N GLY A 126 3.65 17.34 3.72
CA GLY A 126 4.98 17.33 3.10
C GLY A 126 5.95 18.39 3.68
N PRO A 127 5.58 19.67 3.81
CA PRO A 127 6.43 20.69 4.40
C PRO A 127 6.78 20.41 5.88
N LEU A 128 5.81 19.91 6.65
CA LEU A 128 6.01 19.56 8.05
C LEU A 128 6.92 18.31 8.18
N ALA A 129 6.67 17.29 7.38
CA ALA A 129 7.49 16.08 7.32
C ALA A 129 8.94 16.41 6.96
N SER A 130 9.17 17.23 5.93
CA SER A 130 10.51 17.64 5.50
C SER A 130 11.27 18.40 6.57
N ARG A 131 10.60 19.33 7.25
CA ARG A 131 11.18 20.11 8.34
C ARG A 131 11.58 19.22 9.51
N LEU A 132 10.69 18.33 9.96
CA LEU A 132 10.95 17.44 11.08
C LEU A 132 12.02 16.39 10.74
N MET A 133 11.94 15.80 9.57
CA MET A 133 12.95 14.85 9.09
C MET A 133 14.34 15.49 9.01
N GLY A 134 14.39 16.76 8.54
CA GLY A 134 15.63 17.53 8.52
C GLY A 134 16.21 17.76 9.93
N ALA A 135 15.37 18.14 10.88
CA ALA A 135 15.77 18.35 12.27
C ALA A 135 16.21 17.02 12.95
N ASP A 136 15.45 15.95 12.75
CA ASP A 136 15.73 14.63 13.32
C ASP A 136 17.05 14.04 12.74
N ASN A 137 17.34 14.27 11.46
CA ASN A 137 18.59 13.89 10.83
C ASN A 137 19.77 14.73 11.32
N GLN A 138 19.62 16.04 11.49
CA GLN A 138 20.66 16.91 12.05
C GLN A 138 21.00 16.52 13.49
N ASN A 139 20.00 16.18 14.28
CA ASN A 139 20.18 15.73 15.66
C ASN A 139 20.58 14.26 15.77
N HIS A 140 20.70 13.54 14.66
CA HIS A 140 21.01 12.11 14.65
C HIS A 140 20.12 11.27 15.59
N LEU A 141 18.84 11.65 15.72
CA LEU A 141 17.91 11.11 16.72
C LEU A 141 17.89 9.58 16.75
N VAL A 142 17.68 8.95 15.58
CA VAL A 142 17.58 7.49 15.48
C VAL A 142 18.88 6.80 15.94
N SER A 143 20.05 7.32 15.55
CA SER A 143 21.34 6.74 15.91
C SER A 143 21.67 6.98 17.37
N GLN A 144 21.33 8.13 17.95
CA GLN A 144 21.52 8.42 19.37
C GLN A 144 20.67 7.53 20.27
N VAL A 145 19.40 7.29 19.89
CA VAL A 145 18.51 6.38 20.62
C VAL A 145 18.99 4.94 20.49
N ALA A 146 19.31 4.48 19.28
CA ALA A 146 19.83 3.13 19.04
C ALA A 146 21.16 2.89 19.77
N GLY A 147 22.01 3.93 19.85
CA GLY A 147 23.28 3.90 20.61
C GLY A 147 23.10 4.04 22.13
N GLY A 148 21.88 4.26 22.64
CA GLY A 148 21.60 4.42 24.06
C GLY A 148 22.08 5.74 24.67
N GLN A 149 22.31 6.77 23.84
CA GLN A 149 22.69 8.11 24.29
C GLN A 149 21.48 8.92 24.77
N VAL A 150 20.27 8.55 24.27
CA VAL A 150 18.99 9.14 24.68
C VAL A 150 18.20 8.09 25.44
N GLU A 151 17.54 8.51 26.50
CA GLU A 151 16.66 7.64 27.30
C GLU A 151 15.52 7.09 26.46
N SER A 152 15.24 5.81 26.62
CA SER A 152 14.09 5.17 25.98
C SER A 152 12.81 5.44 26.78
N SER A 153 11.72 5.69 26.08
CA SER A 153 10.39 5.84 26.66
C SER A 153 9.36 5.08 25.84
N ASP A 154 8.46 4.41 26.55
CA ASP A 154 7.24 3.88 25.96
C ASP A 154 6.11 4.90 26.05
N VAL A 155 5.16 4.80 25.13
CA VAL A 155 4.03 5.73 25.07
C VAL A 155 2.72 4.97 25.33
N GLN A 156 1.91 5.52 26.20
CA GLN A 156 0.55 5.08 26.42
C GLN A 156 -0.41 6.22 26.10
N VAL A 157 -1.11 6.12 24.96
CA VAL A 157 -2.15 7.08 24.61
C VAL A 157 -3.36 6.82 25.50
N ARG A 158 -3.74 7.84 26.31
CA ARG A 158 -4.85 7.78 27.27
C ARG A 158 -6.18 8.10 26.60
N ASN A 159 -6.18 9.17 25.82
CA ASN A 159 -7.40 9.61 25.16
C ASN A 159 -7.08 10.44 23.91
N VAL A 160 -7.97 10.33 22.91
CA VAL A 160 -7.98 11.19 21.72
C VAL A 160 -9.38 11.80 21.62
N THR A 161 -9.48 13.10 21.82
CA THR A 161 -10.72 13.87 21.71
C THR A 161 -10.74 14.64 20.41
N ILE A 162 -11.69 14.36 19.53
CA ILE A 162 -11.92 15.18 18.32
C ILE A 162 -12.66 16.44 18.78
N THR A 163 -12.01 17.59 18.65
CA THR A 163 -12.60 18.88 19.08
C THR A 163 -13.41 19.54 17.98
N SER A 164 -13.04 19.29 16.73
CA SER A 164 -13.83 19.72 15.56
C SER A 164 -13.59 18.76 14.40
N MET A 165 -14.62 18.55 13.60
CA MET A 165 -14.52 17.86 12.31
C MET A 165 -15.57 18.46 11.39
N ALA A 166 -15.15 19.00 10.25
CA ALA A 166 -16.02 19.59 9.25
C ALA A 166 -15.62 19.11 7.86
N GLU A 167 -16.61 18.87 7.02
CA GLU A 167 -16.39 18.52 5.63
C GLU A 167 -16.30 19.79 4.78
N GLU A 168 -15.30 19.85 3.93
CA GLU A 168 -15.07 20.95 3.00
C GLU A 168 -14.84 20.40 1.60
N THR A 169 -15.46 20.99 0.59
CA THR A 169 -15.20 20.62 -0.80
C THR A 169 -14.15 21.55 -1.40
N VAL A 170 -12.98 21.00 -1.68
CA VAL A 170 -11.86 21.71 -2.31
C VAL A 170 -11.63 21.13 -3.69
N GLN A 171 -11.78 21.97 -4.72
CA GLN A 171 -11.58 21.56 -6.12
C GLN A 171 -12.38 20.29 -6.53
N GLY A 172 -13.61 20.16 -6.04
CA GLY A 172 -14.49 19.02 -6.34
C GLY A 172 -14.18 17.74 -5.55
N VAL A 173 -13.22 17.78 -4.63
CA VAL A 173 -12.93 16.68 -3.70
C VAL A 173 -13.41 17.06 -2.32
N THR A 174 -14.25 16.21 -1.72
CA THR A 174 -14.65 16.39 -0.31
C THR A 174 -13.55 15.89 0.59
N ILE A 175 -13.01 16.81 1.40
CA ILE A 175 -12.02 16.53 2.43
C ILE A 175 -12.63 16.84 3.79
N ALA A 176 -12.35 16.01 4.79
CA ALA A 176 -12.71 16.33 6.16
C ALA A 176 -11.50 17.00 6.83
N ARG A 177 -11.73 18.16 7.45
CA ARG A 177 -10.74 18.86 8.29
C ARG A 177 -11.16 18.82 9.73
N GLY A 178 -10.18 18.75 10.62
CA GLY A 178 -10.48 18.76 12.04
C GLY A 178 -9.31 19.11 12.92
N THR A 179 -9.65 19.23 14.19
CA THR A 179 -8.68 19.39 15.27
C THR A 179 -8.94 18.31 16.32
N ALA A 180 -7.89 17.83 16.94
CA ALA A 180 -7.95 16.81 17.98
C ALA A 180 -7.00 17.16 19.12
N LEU A 181 -7.35 16.68 20.30
CA LEU A 181 -6.56 16.79 21.51
C LEU A 181 -6.18 15.37 21.96
N LEU A 182 -4.90 15.10 22.05
CA LEU A 182 -4.35 13.81 22.46
C LEU A 182 -3.75 13.97 23.87
N THR A 183 -4.14 13.08 24.78
CA THR A 183 -3.48 12.95 26.08
C THR A 183 -2.75 11.63 26.13
N PHE A 184 -1.49 11.65 26.47
CA PHE A 184 -0.65 10.45 26.50
C PHE A 184 0.43 10.56 27.56
N ASP A 185 0.91 9.40 28.01
CA ASP A 185 1.97 9.28 28.97
C ASP A 185 3.24 8.78 28.28
N LYS A 186 4.37 9.41 28.58
CA LYS A 186 5.71 8.87 28.29
C LYS A 186 6.22 8.19 29.55
N ILE A 187 6.45 6.90 29.47
CA ILE A 187 6.86 6.05 30.59
C ILE A 187 8.34 5.73 30.44
N PHE A 188 9.14 6.21 31.35
CA PHE A 188 10.56 5.90 31.47
C PHE A 188 10.75 4.82 32.52
N SER A 189 10.96 3.57 32.11
CA SER A 189 11.12 2.43 33.00
C SER A 189 12.53 2.35 33.61
N GLU A 190 12.67 1.66 34.74
CA GLU A 190 13.97 1.40 35.39
C GLU A 190 14.99 0.71 34.48
N GLU A 191 14.52 -0.07 33.52
CA GLU A 191 15.33 -0.82 32.57
C GLU A 191 16.01 0.09 31.54
N HIS A 192 15.42 1.24 31.27
CA HIS A 192 15.79 2.12 30.15
C HIS A 192 16.11 3.57 30.55
N SER A 193 15.93 3.93 31.82
CA SER A 193 16.17 5.27 32.35
C SER A 193 16.87 5.20 33.70
N ARG A 194 17.73 6.20 33.94
CA ARG A 194 18.39 6.37 35.26
C ARG A 194 17.42 6.85 36.32
N GLU A 195 16.38 7.56 35.92
CA GLU A 195 15.35 8.11 36.79
C GLU A 195 13.98 7.67 36.25
N PRO A 196 13.43 6.55 36.75
CA PRO A 196 12.11 6.09 36.37
C PRO A 196 11.07 7.16 36.66
N ARG A 197 10.25 7.47 35.66
CA ARG A 197 9.22 8.49 35.77
C ARG A 197 8.14 8.31 34.71
N THR A 198 6.98 8.88 34.97
CA THR A 198 5.91 9.02 33.98
C THR A 198 5.67 10.49 33.72
N GLU A 199 5.76 10.89 32.49
CA GLU A 199 5.47 12.24 32.04
C GLU A 199 4.11 12.28 31.35
N HIS A 200 3.22 13.17 31.81
CA HIS A 200 1.90 13.38 31.22
C HIS A 200 1.99 14.49 30.17
N TRP A 201 1.56 14.17 28.96
CA TRP A 201 1.65 15.05 27.81
C TRP A 201 0.28 15.31 27.19
N LEU A 202 0.15 16.51 26.63
CA LEU A 202 -0.99 16.93 25.82
C LEU A 202 -0.49 17.39 24.47
N ALA A 203 -1.07 16.84 23.40
CA ALA A 203 -0.80 17.29 22.04
C ALA A 203 -2.09 17.78 21.38
N SER A 204 -2.04 19.00 20.83
CA SER A 204 -3.07 19.55 19.96
C SER A 204 -2.67 19.30 18.50
N VAL A 205 -3.56 18.74 17.71
CA VAL A 205 -3.29 18.33 16.33
C VAL A 205 -4.33 18.90 15.39
N THR A 206 -3.88 19.55 14.32
CA THR A 206 -4.72 19.98 13.20
C THR A 206 -4.47 19.02 12.02
N TYR A 207 -5.54 18.47 11.47
CA TYR A 207 -5.46 17.46 10.43
C TYR A 207 -6.51 17.64 9.35
N TYR A 208 -6.29 16.99 8.22
CA TYR A 208 -7.31 16.76 7.21
C TYR A 208 -7.25 15.30 6.73
N LEU A 209 -8.34 14.83 6.14
CA LEU A 209 -8.47 13.51 5.57
C LEU A 209 -8.66 13.64 4.06
N ASN A 210 -7.79 13.04 3.29
CA ASN A 210 -7.85 13.06 1.83
C ASN A 210 -7.68 11.64 1.26
N PRO A 211 -8.78 10.92 1.04
CA PRO A 211 -8.73 9.56 0.48
C PRO A 211 -8.05 9.47 -0.88
N LYS A 212 -8.13 10.53 -1.70
CA LYS A 212 -7.45 10.57 -3.00
C LYS A 212 -5.92 10.50 -2.85
N GLN A 213 -5.39 11.12 -1.81
CA GLN A 213 -3.95 11.10 -1.52
C GLN A 213 -3.45 9.67 -1.27
N VAL A 214 -4.29 8.78 -0.73
CA VAL A 214 -3.91 7.37 -0.50
C VAL A 214 -3.57 6.69 -1.82
N SER A 215 -4.41 6.84 -2.83
CA SER A 215 -4.16 6.23 -4.15
C SER A 215 -2.93 6.81 -4.85
N ASP A 216 -2.65 8.09 -4.66
CA ASP A 216 -1.51 8.77 -5.29
C ASP A 216 -0.20 8.38 -4.57
N GLN A 217 -0.21 8.33 -3.25
CA GLN A 217 0.97 7.98 -2.43
C GLN A 217 1.28 6.48 -2.48
N SER A 218 0.28 5.61 -2.52
CA SER A 218 0.49 4.16 -2.59
C SER A 218 1.17 3.70 -3.88
N ARG A 219 1.08 4.48 -4.96
CA ARG A 219 1.83 4.23 -6.21
C ARG A 219 3.34 4.39 -6.02
N ILE A 220 3.76 5.32 -5.15
CA ILE A 220 5.16 5.61 -4.87
C ILE A 220 5.65 4.74 -3.71
N TYR A 221 4.83 4.63 -2.66
CA TYR A 221 5.09 3.90 -1.43
C TYR A 221 3.96 2.90 -1.17
N PRO A 222 4.06 1.65 -1.63
CA PRO A 222 2.98 0.66 -1.49
C PRO A 222 2.51 0.43 -0.05
N GLN A 223 3.40 0.61 0.93
CA GLN A 223 3.09 0.49 2.35
C GLN A 223 2.21 1.63 2.90
N TYR A 224 2.10 2.76 2.18
CA TYR A 224 1.31 3.91 2.62
C TYR A 224 -0.15 3.54 2.90
N GLU A 225 -0.71 2.70 2.05
CA GLU A 225 -2.10 2.24 2.12
C GLU A 225 -2.40 1.43 3.40
N PHE A 226 -1.41 0.68 3.89
CA PHE A 226 -1.55 -0.09 5.13
C PHE A 226 -1.34 0.75 6.38
N ILE A 227 -0.47 1.77 6.29
CA ILE A 227 -0.12 2.62 7.43
C ILE A 227 -1.17 3.73 7.62
N ASN A 228 -1.61 4.34 6.53
CA ASN A 228 -2.50 5.51 6.54
C ASN A 228 -3.64 5.40 5.51
N PRO A 229 -4.54 4.43 5.64
CA PRO A 229 -5.61 4.17 4.67
C PRO A 229 -6.67 5.27 4.58
N LEU A 230 -6.76 6.15 5.59
CA LEU A 230 -7.66 7.30 5.57
C LEU A 230 -7.08 8.52 4.84
N GLY A 231 -5.78 8.51 4.52
CA GLY A 231 -5.09 9.70 4.05
C GLY A 231 -5.10 10.83 5.09
N LEU A 232 -5.04 10.45 6.40
CA LEU A 232 -4.96 11.39 7.49
C LEU A 232 -3.66 12.16 7.39
N THR A 233 -3.75 13.48 7.25
CA THR A 233 -2.60 14.33 7.08
C THR A 233 -2.59 15.43 8.13
N ILE A 234 -1.61 15.40 9.00
CA ILE A 234 -1.39 16.36 10.07
C ILE A 234 -0.64 17.56 9.49
N THR A 235 -1.25 18.72 9.56
CA THR A 235 -0.65 19.99 9.08
C THR A 235 0.14 20.71 10.16
N GLU A 236 -0.30 20.55 11.41
CA GLU A 236 0.29 21.21 12.56
C GLU A 236 0.03 20.41 13.82
N PHE A 237 0.99 20.39 14.71
CA PHE A 237 0.79 19.88 16.06
C PHE A 237 1.65 20.66 17.06
N HIS A 238 1.12 20.79 18.28
CA HIS A 238 1.79 21.40 19.42
C HIS A 238 1.70 20.43 20.60
N GLU A 239 2.82 20.22 21.26
CA GLU A 239 2.92 19.33 22.41
C GLU A 239 3.37 20.11 23.65
N ASN A 240 2.70 19.81 24.77
CA ASN A 240 3.01 20.41 26.06
C ASN A 240 3.06 19.31 27.13
N ARG A 241 4.10 19.36 27.96
CA ARG A 241 4.18 18.50 29.13
C ARG A 241 3.31 19.10 30.24
N VAL A 242 2.38 18.31 30.77
CA VAL A 242 1.42 18.73 31.79
C VAL A 242 1.98 18.52 33.20
N SER A 243 2.49 17.30 33.46
CA SER A 243 3.05 16.95 34.76
C SER A 243 4.08 15.83 34.65
N VAL A 244 4.80 15.58 35.72
CA VAL A 244 5.77 14.50 35.84
C VAL A 244 5.54 13.82 37.18
N ASP A 245 5.25 12.53 37.15
CA ASP A 245 5.16 11.70 38.34
C ASP A 245 6.45 10.88 38.47
N ALA A 246 7.17 11.08 39.60
CA ALA A 246 8.31 10.24 39.92
C ALA A 246 7.79 8.82 40.22
N ALA A 247 8.48 7.79 39.70
CA ALA A 247 8.15 6.42 40.08
C ALA A 247 8.34 6.25 41.59
N THR A 248 7.27 5.88 42.28
CA THR A 248 7.35 5.53 43.71
C THR A 248 8.10 4.21 43.79
N PRO A 249 9.26 4.11 44.48
CA PRO A 249 9.98 2.85 44.57
C PRO A 249 9.09 1.81 45.25
N GLY A 250 8.76 0.72 44.55
CA GLY A 250 8.08 -0.45 45.13
C GLY A 250 6.61 -0.64 44.82
N VAL A 251 5.95 0.18 44.01
CA VAL A 251 4.59 -0.09 43.53
C VAL A 251 4.65 -0.84 42.21
N ASN A 252 4.41 -2.15 42.28
CA ASN A 252 4.27 -2.99 41.11
C ASN A 252 3.05 -2.50 40.28
N PRO A 253 3.21 -2.12 38.98
CA PRO A 253 2.10 -1.59 38.20
C PRO A 253 0.92 -2.55 38.00
N ASN A 254 1.07 -3.80 38.40
CA ASN A 254 0.02 -4.83 38.36
C ASN A 254 -0.88 -4.92 39.63
N GLY A 255 -0.77 -3.96 40.56
CA GLY A 255 -1.77 -3.79 41.61
C GLY A 255 -1.94 -4.94 42.60
N ILE A 256 -1.00 -5.90 42.65
CA ILE A 256 -1.01 -6.94 43.70
C ILE A 256 -0.19 -6.41 44.86
N ALA A 257 -0.88 -5.88 45.89
CA ALA A 257 -0.26 -5.50 47.17
C ALA A 257 0.42 -6.75 47.77
N GLN A 258 1.77 -6.73 47.85
CA GLN A 258 2.47 -7.71 48.65
C GLN A 258 2.10 -7.52 50.15
N PRO A 259 1.67 -8.56 50.84
CA PRO A 259 1.38 -8.45 52.30
C PRO A 259 2.68 -8.11 53.03
N ALA A 260 2.65 -7.06 53.81
CA ALA A 260 3.74 -6.65 54.68
C ALA A 260 4.18 -7.85 55.54
N THR A 261 5.42 -8.30 55.30
CA THR A 261 6.05 -9.33 56.14
C THR A 261 6.30 -8.71 57.50
N GLY A 262 5.48 -9.10 58.47
CA GLY A 262 5.57 -8.64 59.85
C GLY A 262 6.93 -8.99 60.45
N ALA A 263 7.57 -7.97 61.00
CA ALA A 263 8.71 -8.13 61.89
C ALA A 263 8.26 -8.84 63.16
N THR A 264 8.69 -10.07 63.36
CA THR A 264 8.61 -10.76 64.64
C THR A 264 9.86 -10.43 65.46
N ARG A 265 9.62 -9.93 66.65
CA ARG A 265 10.61 -9.76 67.71
C ARG A 265 11.18 -11.10 68.15
#